data_549ec9c19b9477c3c8b05d13486eff16
#
_entry.id   549ec9c19b9477c3c8b05d13486eff16
#
_cell.length_a   1.000
_cell.length_b   1.000
_cell.length_c   1.000
_cell.angle_alpha   90.00
_cell.angle_beta   90.00
_cell.angle_gamma   90.00
#
_symmetry.space_group_name_H-M   'P 1'
#
loop_
_entity.id
_entity.type
_entity.pdbx_description
1 polymer ?
#
loop_
_entity_poly.entity_id
_entity_poly.type
_entity_poly.pdbx_seq_one_letter_code
_entity_poly.pdbx_strand_id
1 'polypeptide(L)'
;MTSARTTRLLGYAAVAAVLVLVGLVPSTSGPYTNHIFVLAFLAIGLAASYRPLLVAGQVSLAHGAFYAVGAYGFAILAQKHGVSFWLAALAGGGVASLASVLIGVPSLRTAGAYFFLCTFAFSVVITSVFQNFKSLTGGFAGISGIPYPPGITTEADFFWVAFAACALTVAVFVVLDRSLWGLELHGVGASPELAEAVGVSRFATLLRAFAVGAFFAGVLGAFYASFTGFIAPQSFDLWLSVSILTAVIVGGVRHVWGGVLGAAFITLVPLAFHWKGSGDAIFGAACVIVVMFVMRRGIATELGALIARLLRQVPAMPEHTHLLDAGDDAVEARDPAAFAARPVVLDVRAIAKSFGGIRAVRGVSFDLHEGETLGLIGPNGSGKTTTFNLISGFARPDHGEVTLRGESISAASPHRVVRHGLARSFQASAVFGHLTVFENVLLAVRGSRPVNPVARMLVPVRRRGAHTAHAEAVLAEVGLLEFAAVQADALPYGHKKVLGLAIGLATNPSVLCLDEPATGMTDVEIAHLTSVLRRVRANHDVALVIIEHRLAVIRELCDRVVALRSGEVIAEGTAREVLESPEVMTAFLGGVPA
;
A
#
# COMPACT_ATOMS: atom_id res chain seq x y z
N MET A 1 27.86 3.29 -17.99
CA MET A 1 27.44 1.89 -18.27
C MET A 1 28.29 0.83 -17.55
N THR A 2 29.56 1.05 -17.26
CA THR A 2 30.48 0.12 -16.56
C THR A 2 30.11 -0.14 -15.09
N SER A 3 29.71 0.89 -14.33
CA SER A 3 29.35 0.79 -12.89
C SER A 3 28.16 -0.15 -12.61
N ALA A 4 27.08 -0.06 -13.39
CA ALA A 4 25.87 -0.88 -13.18
C ALA A 4 26.10 -2.38 -13.49
N ARG A 5 27.01 -2.70 -14.40
CA ARG A 5 27.39 -4.08 -14.75
C ARG A 5 28.25 -4.69 -13.64
N THR A 6 29.20 -3.94 -13.10
CA THR A 6 30.05 -4.35 -11.98
C THR A 6 29.24 -4.63 -10.72
N THR A 7 28.26 -3.77 -10.39
CA THR A 7 27.38 -3.97 -9.23
C THR A 7 26.52 -5.22 -9.35
N ARG A 8 26.01 -5.51 -10.55
CA ARG A 8 25.26 -6.77 -10.79
C ARG A 8 26.15 -8.00 -10.63
N LEU A 9 27.37 -7.95 -11.13
CA LEU A 9 28.33 -9.04 -10.99
C LEU A 9 28.72 -9.30 -9.52
N LEU A 10 28.97 -8.24 -8.74
CA LEU A 10 29.22 -8.35 -7.29
C LEU A 10 28.00 -8.92 -6.55
N GLY A 11 26.79 -8.52 -6.92
CA GLY A 11 25.57 -9.09 -6.36
C GLY A 11 25.42 -10.59 -6.65
N TYR A 12 25.69 -11.02 -7.89
CA TYR A 12 25.67 -12.45 -8.24
C TYR A 12 26.77 -13.24 -7.53
N ALA A 13 27.98 -12.67 -7.40
CA ALA A 13 29.07 -13.29 -6.67
C ALA A 13 28.75 -13.47 -5.17
N ALA A 14 28.13 -12.47 -4.55
CA ALA A 14 27.68 -12.56 -3.15
C ALA A 14 26.62 -13.64 -2.96
N VAL A 15 25.62 -13.69 -3.84
CA VAL A 15 24.59 -14.75 -3.82
C VAL A 15 25.22 -16.14 -4.02
N ALA A 16 26.13 -16.28 -4.98
CA ALA A 16 26.84 -17.54 -5.22
C ALA A 16 27.67 -17.97 -3.99
N ALA A 17 28.38 -17.03 -3.35
CA ALA A 17 29.14 -17.30 -2.14
C ALA A 17 28.25 -17.79 -0.98
N VAL A 18 27.08 -17.14 -0.77
CA VAL A 18 26.10 -17.57 0.23
C VAL A 18 25.57 -18.97 -0.09
N LEU A 19 25.25 -19.25 -1.35
CA LEU A 19 24.77 -20.57 -1.77
C LEU A 19 25.82 -21.66 -1.56
N VAL A 20 27.10 -21.36 -1.83
CA VAL A 20 28.22 -22.29 -1.58
C VAL A 20 28.40 -22.53 -0.08
N LEU A 21 28.37 -21.48 0.75
CA LEU A 21 28.48 -21.61 2.20
C LEU A 21 27.33 -22.43 2.79
N VAL A 22 26.09 -22.17 2.37
CA VAL A 22 24.93 -22.96 2.75
C VAL A 22 25.07 -24.41 2.28
N GLY A 23 25.59 -24.64 1.07
CA GLY A 23 25.81 -25.96 0.50
C GLY A 23 26.86 -26.81 1.24
N LEU A 24 27.78 -26.18 1.93
CA LEU A 24 28.80 -26.86 2.72
C LEU A 24 28.29 -27.29 4.12
N VAL A 25 27.19 -26.71 4.62
CA VAL A 25 26.70 -27.01 5.96
C VAL A 25 26.40 -28.49 6.19
N PRO A 26 25.66 -29.22 5.33
CA PRO A 26 25.32 -30.62 5.59
C PRO A 26 26.55 -31.56 5.64
N SER A 27 27.63 -31.23 4.93
CA SER A 27 28.83 -32.03 4.85
C SER A 27 29.84 -31.73 5.94
N THR A 28 29.81 -30.52 6.52
CA THR A 28 30.81 -30.05 7.50
C THR A 28 30.26 -29.95 8.92
N SER A 29 28.92 -30.00 9.09
CA SER A 29 28.26 -29.77 10.36
C SER A 29 27.59 -31.04 10.91
N GLY A 30 27.44 -31.09 12.25
CA GLY A 30 26.72 -32.18 12.91
C GLY A 30 25.18 -32.10 12.76
N PRO A 31 24.46 -33.19 13.14
CA PRO A 31 22.98 -33.25 13.04
C PRO A 31 22.27 -32.08 13.70
N TYR A 32 22.73 -31.64 14.87
CA TYR A 32 22.17 -30.48 15.58
C TYR A 32 22.18 -29.20 14.75
N THR A 33 23.26 -28.92 14.07
CA THR A 33 23.39 -27.74 13.20
C THR A 33 22.44 -27.83 12.01
N ASN A 34 22.37 -29.02 11.36
CA ASN A 34 21.42 -29.24 10.27
C ASN A 34 19.97 -29.02 10.71
N HIS A 35 19.60 -29.51 11.90
CA HIS A 35 18.28 -29.30 12.49
C HIS A 35 17.94 -27.80 12.61
N ILE A 36 18.86 -27.00 13.14
CA ILE A 36 18.64 -25.55 13.30
C ILE A 36 18.54 -24.85 11.95
N PHE A 37 19.36 -25.22 10.96
CA PHE A 37 19.26 -24.63 9.62
C PHE A 37 17.93 -24.95 8.94
N VAL A 38 17.37 -26.15 9.11
CA VAL A 38 16.03 -26.49 8.61
C VAL A 38 14.99 -25.58 9.24
N LEU A 39 15.00 -25.41 10.57
CA LEU A 39 14.09 -24.49 11.25
C LEU A 39 14.29 -23.03 10.81
N ALA A 40 15.54 -22.59 10.58
CA ALA A 40 15.85 -21.27 10.07
C ALA A 40 15.28 -21.05 8.66
N PHE A 41 15.37 -22.01 7.76
CA PHE A 41 14.78 -21.91 6.42
C PHE A 41 13.25 -21.79 6.49
N LEU A 42 12.60 -22.56 7.34
CA LEU A 42 11.16 -22.48 7.54
C LEU A 42 10.77 -21.12 8.12
N ALA A 43 11.52 -20.59 9.11
CA ALA A 43 11.29 -19.27 9.69
C ALA A 43 11.52 -18.15 8.68
N ILE A 44 12.54 -18.24 7.83
CA ILE A 44 12.81 -17.27 6.74
C ILE A 44 11.64 -17.24 5.74
N GLY A 45 11.19 -18.42 5.28
CA GLY A 45 10.06 -18.53 4.38
C GLY A 45 8.77 -17.94 5.01
N LEU A 46 8.55 -18.24 6.29
CA LEU A 46 7.41 -17.75 7.05
C LEU A 46 7.43 -16.22 7.22
N ALA A 47 8.60 -15.64 7.52
CA ALA A 47 8.77 -14.19 7.58
C ALA A 47 8.58 -13.52 6.21
N ALA A 48 9.08 -14.14 5.13
CA ALA A 48 8.89 -13.64 3.77
C ALA A 48 7.41 -13.63 3.38
N SER A 49 6.64 -14.67 3.74
CA SER A 49 5.21 -14.77 3.45
C SER A 49 4.34 -13.81 4.28
N TYR A 50 4.81 -13.38 5.44
CA TYR A 50 4.12 -12.41 6.30
C TYR A 50 4.33 -10.95 5.89
N ARG A 51 5.53 -10.64 5.30
CA ARG A 51 5.95 -9.28 4.97
C ARG A 51 4.92 -8.47 4.14
N PRO A 52 4.23 -9.00 3.10
CA PRO A 52 3.29 -8.22 2.31
C PRO A 52 2.21 -7.52 3.12
N LEU A 53 1.71 -8.15 4.17
CA LEU A 53 0.70 -7.58 5.05
C LEU A 53 1.25 -6.39 5.85
N LEU A 54 2.49 -6.51 6.35
CA LEU A 54 3.18 -5.43 7.06
C LEU A 54 3.53 -4.26 6.15
N VAL A 55 3.95 -4.51 4.91
CA VAL A 55 4.17 -3.47 3.88
C VAL A 55 2.92 -2.65 3.65
N ALA A 56 1.75 -3.30 3.63
CA ALA A 56 0.46 -2.64 3.51
C ALA A 56 -0.06 -2.00 4.81
N GLY A 57 0.79 -1.89 5.85
CA GLY A 57 0.48 -1.21 7.10
C GLY A 57 -0.44 -1.99 8.05
N GLN A 58 -0.58 -3.32 7.86
CA GLN A 58 -1.41 -4.16 8.73
C GLN A 58 -0.56 -5.12 9.56
N VAL A 59 -0.74 -5.08 10.88
CA VAL A 59 -0.11 -6.00 11.82
C VAL A 59 -1.11 -7.10 12.18
N SER A 60 -0.73 -8.37 11.96
CA SER A 60 -1.57 -9.55 12.25
C SER A 60 -0.84 -10.55 13.13
N LEU A 61 -1.53 -11.11 14.10
CA LEU A 61 -1.06 -12.25 14.90
C LEU A 61 -1.59 -13.61 14.41
N ALA A 62 -2.34 -13.63 13.29
CA ALA A 62 -2.90 -14.89 12.78
C ALA A 62 -1.90 -15.74 11.98
N HIS A 63 -0.69 -15.25 11.69
CA HIS A 63 0.22 -15.94 10.76
C HIS A 63 0.72 -17.28 11.32
N GLY A 64 1.00 -17.36 12.63
CA GLY A 64 1.28 -18.62 13.33
C GLY A 64 0.11 -19.58 13.31
N ALA A 65 -1.13 -19.07 13.40
CA ALA A 65 -2.32 -19.90 13.29
C ALA A 65 -2.50 -20.48 11.88
N PHE A 66 -2.20 -19.73 10.81
CA PHE A 66 -2.23 -20.27 9.43
C PHE A 66 -1.16 -21.33 9.22
N TYR A 67 0.02 -21.15 9.80
CA TYR A 67 1.07 -22.17 9.82
C TYR A 67 0.59 -23.44 10.51
N ALA A 68 -0.08 -23.33 11.66
CA ALA A 68 -0.69 -24.45 12.39
C ALA A 68 -1.80 -25.13 11.57
N VAL A 69 -2.73 -24.35 10.98
CA VAL A 69 -3.82 -24.89 10.14
C VAL A 69 -3.26 -25.72 8.98
N GLY A 70 -2.20 -25.23 8.33
CA GLY A 70 -1.52 -25.96 7.27
C GLY A 70 -0.84 -27.23 7.76
N ALA A 71 -0.13 -27.18 8.90
CA ALA A 71 0.53 -28.33 9.53
C ALA A 71 -0.46 -29.42 9.90
N TYR A 72 -1.56 -29.08 10.57
CA TYR A 72 -2.62 -30.03 10.92
C TYR A 72 -3.37 -30.55 9.70
N GLY A 73 -3.68 -29.67 8.73
CA GLY A 73 -4.31 -30.08 7.47
C GLY A 73 -3.47 -31.11 6.72
N PHE A 74 -2.16 -30.86 6.62
CA PHE A 74 -1.20 -31.81 6.05
C PHE A 74 -1.15 -33.13 6.84
N ALA A 75 -0.96 -33.05 8.16
CA ALA A 75 -0.82 -34.23 9.00
C ALA A 75 -2.04 -35.15 8.92
N ILE A 76 -3.25 -34.57 8.93
CA ILE A 76 -4.50 -35.32 8.79
C ILE A 76 -4.58 -36.00 7.43
N LEU A 77 -4.29 -35.29 6.34
CA LEU A 77 -4.38 -35.83 4.99
C LEU A 77 -3.31 -36.89 4.71
N ALA A 78 -2.06 -36.62 5.09
CA ALA A 78 -0.95 -37.51 4.80
C ALA A 78 -1.00 -38.77 5.70
N GLN A 79 -1.18 -38.59 7.02
CA GLN A 79 -1.07 -39.69 7.97
C GLN A 79 -2.39 -40.51 8.10
N LYS A 80 -3.57 -39.84 8.16
CA LYS A 80 -4.84 -40.55 8.36
C LYS A 80 -5.49 -41.03 7.05
N HIS A 81 -5.26 -40.29 5.94
CA HIS A 81 -5.91 -40.61 4.67
C HIS A 81 -4.92 -41.09 3.58
N GLY A 82 -3.63 -41.20 3.88
CA GLY A 82 -2.64 -41.71 2.94
C GLY A 82 -2.45 -40.86 1.69
N VAL A 83 -2.83 -39.58 1.72
CA VAL A 83 -2.64 -38.67 0.60
C VAL A 83 -1.15 -38.41 0.38
N SER A 84 -0.72 -38.35 -0.87
CA SER A 84 0.68 -38.09 -1.20
C SER A 84 1.18 -36.79 -0.55
N PHE A 85 2.45 -36.77 -0.11
CA PHE A 85 3.08 -35.65 0.60
C PHE A 85 2.82 -34.30 -0.06
N TRP A 86 3.14 -34.19 -1.36
CA TRP A 86 3.05 -32.94 -2.09
C TRP A 86 1.61 -32.41 -2.21
N LEU A 87 0.68 -33.33 -2.47
CA LEU A 87 -0.75 -32.95 -2.57
C LEU A 87 -1.30 -32.55 -1.19
N ALA A 88 -0.92 -33.27 -0.13
CA ALA A 88 -1.33 -32.96 1.24
C ALA A 88 -0.75 -31.61 1.70
N ALA A 89 0.51 -31.28 1.35
CA ALA A 89 1.13 -30.00 1.66
C ALA A 89 0.44 -28.82 0.95
N LEU A 90 0.13 -28.97 -0.36
CA LEU A 90 -0.61 -27.96 -1.11
C LEU A 90 -2.04 -27.80 -0.59
N ALA A 91 -2.71 -28.90 -0.23
CA ALA A 91 -4.04 -28.87 0.37
C ALA A 91 -4.03 -28.18 1.74
N GLY A 92 -3.03 -28.43 2.60
CA GLY A 92 -2.82 -27.73 3.85
C GLY A 92 -2.66 -26.21 3.65
N GLY A 93 -1.87 -25.81 2.67
CA GLY A 93 -1.75 -24.40 2.24
C GLY A 93 -3.10 -23.83 1.77
N GLY A 94 -3.87 -24.60 1.00
CA GLY A 94 -5.19 -24.21 0.53
C GLY A 94 -6.19 -23.99 1.67
N VAL A 95 -6.20 -24.89 2.67
CA VAL A 95 -7.04 -24.75 3.87
C VAL A 95 -6.64 -23.52 4.68
N ALA A 96 -5.34 -23.25 4.85
CA ALA A 96 -4.85 -22.05 5.53
C ALA A 96 -5.24 -20.77 4.78
N SER A 97 -5.15 -20.77 3.45
CA SER A 97 -5.62 -19.65 2.61
C SER A 97 -7.12 -19.42 2.74
N LEU A 98 -7.94 -20.50 2.73
CA LEU A 98 -9.39 -20.40 2.93
C LEU A 98 -9.73 -19.85 4.32
N ALA A 99 -9.06 -20.34 5.37
CA ALA A 99 -9.21 -19.82 6.73
C ALA A 99 -8.86 -18.33 6.80
N SER A 100 -7.81 -17.90 6.08
CA SER A 100 -7.43 -16.48 6.01
C SER A 100 -8.48 -15.62 5.33
N VAL A 101 -9.13 -16.10 4.28
CA VAL A 101 -10.23 -15.39 3.62
C VAL A 101 -11.44 -15.29 4.54
N LEU A 102 -11.78 -16.37 5.24
CA LEU A 102 -12.91 -16.42 6.19
C LEU A 102 -12.77 -15.38 7.30
N ILE A 103 -11.60 -15.27 7.92
CA ILE A 103 -11.33 -14.25 8.95
C ILE A 103 -11.02 -12.90 8.34
N GLY A 104 -10.38 -12.84 7.17
CA GLY A 104 -9.98 -11.62 6.51
C GLY A 104 -11.16 -10.75 6.07
N VAL A 105 -12.22 -11.36 5.54
CA VAL A 105 -13.41 -10.62 5.09
C VAL A 105 -14.04 -9.76 6.20
N PRO A 106 -14.30 -10.24 7.41
CA PRO A 106 -14.81 -9.40 8.50
C PRO A 106 -13.73 -8.51 9.11
N SER A 107 -12.50 -9.02 9.35
CA SER A 107 -11.47 -8.29 10.09
C SER A 107 -10.84 -7.14 9.29
N LEU A 108 -10.69 -7.26 7.97
CA LEU A 108 -10.15 -6.19 7.12
C LEU A 108 -11.11 -4.99 6.92
N ARG A 109 -12.37 -5.12 7.37
CA ARG A 109 -13.29 -3.98 7.46
C ARG A 109 -12.97 -3.07 8.63
N THR A 110 -12.23 -3.57 9.61
CA THR A 110 -11.69 -2.81 10.74
C THR A 110 -10.27 -2.34 10.44
N ALA A 111 -9.75 -1.39 11.20
CA ALA A 111 -8.41 -0.85 11.01
C ALA A 111 -7.63 -0.79 12.34
N GLY A 112 -6.30 -0.76 12.24
CA GLY A 112 -5.41 -0.55 13.38
C GLY A 112 -5.56 -1.62 14.46
N ALA A 113 -5.80 -1.19 15.69
CA ALA A 113 -5.88 -2.07 16.87
C ALA A 113 -7.00 -3.11 16.78
N TYR A 114 -8.14 -2.79 16.16
CA TYR A 114 -9.24 -3.75 16.03
C TYR A 114 -8.88 -4.92 15.09
N PHE A 115 -8.21 -4.66 13.99
CA PHE A 115 -7.71 -5.73 13.11
C PHE A 115 -6.71 -6.63 13.85
N PHE A 116 -5.77 -6.04 14.58
CA PHE A 116 -4.81 -6.77 15.41
C PHE A 116 -5.51 -7.67 16.42
N LEU A 117 -6.51 -7.17 17.17
CA LEU A 117 -7.27 -7.93 18.15
C LEU A 117 -8.10 -9.06 17.50
N CYS A 118 -8.72 -8.82 16.35
CA CYS A 118 -9.44 -9.87 15.62
C CYS A 118 -8.51 -11.01 15.20
N THR A 119 -7.32 -10.70 14.71
CA THR A 119 -6.34 -11.71 14.30
C THR A 119 -5.71 -12.44 15.49
N PHE A 120 -5.54 -11.77 16.63
CA PHE A 120 -5.16 -12.39 17.89
C PHE A 120 -6.24 -13.37 18.38
N ALA A 121 -7.50 -12.92 18.46
CA ALA A 121 -8.61 -13.77 18.87
C ALA A 121 -8.74 -15.02 17.99
N PHE A 122 -8.56 -14.85 16.66
CA PHE A 122 -8.53 -15.98 15.74
C PHE A 122 -7.43 -17.00 16.10
N SER A 123 -6.22 -16.55 16.43
CA SER A 123 -5.13 -17.44 16.83
C SER A 123 -5.48 -18.24 18.08
N VAL A 124 -6.08 -17.59 19.08
CA VAL A 124 -6.53 -18.25 20.31
C VAL A 124 -7.64 -19.27 20.02
N VAL A 125 -8.60 -18.90 19.18
CA VAL A 125 -9.70 -19.81 18.79
C VAL A 125 -9.16 -21.04 18.05
N ILE A 126 -8.27 -20.87 17.08
CA ILE A 126 -7.68 -22.00 16.33
C ILE A 126 -6.91 -22.93 17.26
N THR A 127 -6.10 -22.40 18.17
CA THR A 127 -5.38 -23.22 19.16
C THR A 127 -6.37 -23.98 20.05
N SER A 128 -7.44 -23.32 20.51
CA SER A 128 -8.49 -23.96 21.31
C SER A 128 -9.25 -25.06 20.53
N VAL A 129 -9.50 -24.83 19.22
CA VAL A 129 -10.12 -25.86 18.37
C VAL A 129 -9.21 -27.08 18.28
N PHE A 130 -7.89 -26.89 18.06
CA PHE A 130 -6.95 -28.02 18.00
C PHE A 130 -6.86 -28.79 19.34
N GLN A 131 -6.94 -28.11 20.47
CA GLN A 131 -6.92 -28.72 21.79
C GLN A 131 -8.18 -29.53 22.08
N ASN A 132 -9.34 -29.09 21.63
CA ASN A 132 -10.62 -29.70 22.00
C ASN A 132 -11.13 -30.73 20.97
N PHE A 133 -10.74 -30.65 19.71
CA PHE A 133 -11.22 -31.56 18.66
C PHE A 133 -10.42 -32.86 18.59
N LYS A 134 -10.44 -33.63 19.72
CA LYS A 134 -9.58 -34.82 19.96
C LYS A 134 -9.64 -35.85 18.83
N SER A 135 -10.81 -36.11 18.23
CA SER A 135 -10.98 -37.11 17.17
C SER A 135 -10.18 -36.81 15.90
N LEU A 136 -10.00 -35.54 15.59
CA LEU A 136 -9.33 -35.10 14.36
C LEU A 136 -7.85 -34.72 14.60
N THR A 137 -7.58 -33.96 15.66
CA THR A 137 -6.28 -33.32 15.93
C THR A 137 -5.44 -34.07 16.99
N GLY A 138 -6.01 -35.06 17.66
CA GLY A 138 -5.39 -35.68 18.82
C GLY A 138 -5.50 -34.86 20.11
N GLY A 139 -6.07 -33.66 20.06
CA GLY A 139 -6.19 -32.74 21.19
C GLY A 139 -4.84 -32.28 21.72
N PHE A 140 -4.66 -32.24 23.04
CA PHE A 140 -3.39 -31.88 23.67
C PHE A 140 -2.24 -32.84 23.36
N ALA A 141 -2.54 -34.12 23.04
CA ALA A 141 -1.55 -35.13 22.70
C ALA A 141 -0.98 -34.94 21.29
N GLY A 142 -1.68 -34.22 20.42
CA GLY A 142 -1.24 -33.93 19.07
C GLY A 142 -1.28 -35.14 18.11
N ILE A 143 -0.59 -35.02 16.99
CA ILE A 143 -0.47 -36.05 15.95
C ILE A 143 1.01 -36.43 15.83
N SER A 144 1.31 -37.74 15.91
CA SER A 144 2.65 -38.33 15.74
C SER A 144 2.70 -39.26 14.54
N GLY A 145 3.91 -39.64 14.12
CA GLY A 145 4.11 -40.53 12.98
C GLY A 145 3.84 -39.87 11.64
N ILE A 146 4.09 -38.57 11.53
CA ILE A 146 3.90 -37.80 10.31
C ILE A 146 5.01 -38.16 9.32
N PRO A 147 4.68 -38.55 8.06
CA PRO A 147 5.67 -39.06 7.12
C PRO A 147 6.60 -37.98 6.59
N TYR A 148 7.82 -38.38 6.24
CA TYR A 148 8.76 -37.59 5.46
C TYR A 148 8.36 -37.55 3.97
N PRO A 149 8.89 -36.58 3.18
CA PRO A 149 8.71 -36.60 1.74
C PRO A 149 9.25 -37.90 1.13
N PRO A 150 8.65 -38.41 0.05
CA PRO A 150 9.13 -39.62 -0.63
C PRO A 150 10.62 -39.49 -1.03
N GLY A 151 11.40 -40.50 -0.71
CA GLY A 151 12.86 -40.55 -1.01
C GLY A 151 13.76 -39.79 -0.03
N ILE A 152 13.20 -39.17 1.00
CA ILE A 152 13.91 -38.47 2.06
C ILE A 152 13.95 -39.35 3.31
N THR A 153 15.16 -39.71 3.76
CA THR A 153 15.31 -40.62 4.91
C THR A 153 16.15 -40.03 6.04
N THR A 154 16.93 -38.99 5.75
CA THR A 154 17.82 -38.35 6.72
C THR A 154 17.50 -36.87 6.91
N GLU A 155 17.94 -36.30 8.04
CA GLU A 155 17.84 -34.85 8.27
C GLU A 155 18.68 -34.04 7.25
N ALA A 156 19.79 -34.62 6.78
CA ALA A 156 20.65 -34.01 5.76
C ALA A 156 19.93 -33.91 4.39
N ASP A 157 19.13 -34.92 4.04
CA ASP A 157 18.30 -34.85 2.84
C ASP A 157 17.17 -33.82 3.01
N PHE A 158 16.54 -33.78 4.19
CA PHE A 158 15.48 -32.83 4.50
C PHE A 158 15.98 -31.37 4.47
N PHE A 159 17.25 -31.13 4.82
CA PHE A 159 17.88 -29.81 4.71
C PHE A 159 17.69 -29.21 3.31
N TRP A 160 17.95 -29.99 2.26
CA TRP A 160 17.81 -29.52 0.87
C TRP A 160 16.36 -29.27 0.48
N VAL A 161 15.45 -30.08 0.98
CA VAL A 161 13.99 -29.90 0.75
C VAL A 161 13.52 -28.62 1.42
N ALA A 162 13.90 -28.38 2.67
CA ALA A 162 13.56 -27.15 3.40
C ALA A 162 14.20 -25.92 2.75
N PHE A 163 15.46 -26.02 2.32
CA PHE A 163 16.14 -24.96 1.57
C PHE A 163 15.40 -24.63 0.27
N ALA A 164 15.03 -25.64 -0.51
CA ALA A 164 14.28 -25.45 -1.76
C ALA A 164 12.90 -24.79 -1.51
N ALA A 165 12.17 -25.25 -0.49
CA ALA A 165 10.88 -24.64 -0.11
C ALA A 165 11.04 -23.18 0.33
N CYS A 166 12.06 -22.87 1.14
CA CYS A 166 12.42 -21.51 1.52
C CYS A 166 12.76 -20.65 0.30
N ALA A 167 13.67 -21.13 -0.55
CA ALA A 167 14.14 -20.41 -1.73
C ALA A 167 12.99 -20.13 -2.70
N LEU A 168 12.10 -21.12 -2.93
CA LEU A 168 10.90 -20.94 -3.75
C LEU A 168 9.96 -19.88 -3.15
N THR A 169 9.70 -19.97 -1.84
CA THR A 169 8.83 -19.00 -1.14
C THR A 169 9.42 -17.59 -1.27
N VAL A 170 10.69 -17.40 -0.94
CA VAL A 170 11.37 -16.10 -1.07
C VAL A 170 11.35 -15.61 -2.52
N ALA A 171 11.64 -16.45 -3.50
CA ALA A 171 11.62 -16.09 -4.91
C ALA A 171 10.22 -15.61 -5.34
N VAL A 172 9.16 -16.31 -4.96
CA VAL A 172 7.78 -15.91 -5.24
C VAL A 172 7.50 -14.52 -4.65
N PHE A 173 7.83 -14.28 -3.37
CA PHE A 173 7.57 -12.99 -2.75
C PHE A 173 8.46 -11.86 -3.30
N VAL A 174 9.66 -12.14 -3.77
CA VAL A 174 10.50 -11.17 -4.52
C VAL A 174 9.85 -10.79 -5.85
N VAL A 175 9.29 -11.76 -6.58
CA VAL A 175 8.58 -11.50 -7.85
C VAL A 175 7.30 -10.70 -7.58
N LEU A 176 6.54 -11.08 -6.57
CA LEU A 176 5.30 -10.40 -6.17
C LEU A 176 5.56 -8.96 -5.71
N ASP A 177 6.62 -8.71 -4.95
CA ASP A 177 7.01 -7.36 -4.51
C ASP A 177 7.38 -6.44 -5.70
N ARG A 178 7.96 -7.00 -6.76
CA ARG A 178 8.32 -6.28 -7.99
C ARG A 178 7.17 -6.18 -9.00
N SER A 179 6.02 -6.74 -8.70
CA SER A 179 4.81 -6.70 -9.52
C SER A 179 3.98 -5.45 -9.25
N LEU A 180 2.92 -5.26 -10.06
CA LEU A 180 1.94 -4.20 -9.82
C LEU A 180 1.24 -4.34 -8.48
N TRP A 181 1.00 -5.57 -8.04
CA TRP A 181 0.42 -5.82 -6.72
C TRP A 181 1.37 -5.39 -5.58
N GLY A 182 2.68 -5.60 -5.74
CA GLY A 182 3.68 -5.07 -4.81
C GLY A 182 3.62 -3.54 -4.72
N LEU A 183 3.50 -2.86 -5.87
CA LEU A 183 3.33 -1.42 -5.92
C LEU A 183 2.04 -0.96 -5.21
N GLU A 184 0.91 -1.67 -5.42
CA GLU A 184 -0.33 -1.43 -4.69
C GLU A 184 -0.19 -1.60 -3.17
N LEU A 185 0.53 -2.64 -2.71
CA LEU A 185 0.81 -2.87 -1.29
C LEU A 185 1.59 -1.70 -0.66
N HIS A 186 2.65 -1.25 -1.33
CA HIS A 186 3.43 -0.10 -0.88
C HIS A 186 2.58 1.19 -0.87
N GLY A 187 1.73 1.38 -1.87
CA GLY A 187 0.79 2.51 -1.93
C GLY A 187 -0.22 2.49 -0.79
N VAL A 188 -0.89 1.35 -0.56
CA VAL A 188 -1.86 1.18 0.54
C VAL A 188 -1.21 1.39 1.90
N GLY A 189 0.03 0.92 2.09
CA GLY A 189 0.76 1.11 3.34
C GLY A 189 1.25 2.54 3.58
N ALA A 190 1.48 3.31 2.52
CA ALA A 190 1.92 4.70 2.62
C ALA A 190 0.75 5.66 2.89
N SER A 191 -0.34 5.52 2.14
CA SER A 191 -1.58 6.30 2.30
C SER A 191 -2.77 5.51 1.74
N PRO A 192 -3.58 4.87 2.61
CA PRO A 192 -4.77 4.14 2.18
C PRO A 192 -5.77 5.00 1.40
N GLU A 193 -5.98 6.25 1.86
CA GLU A 193 -6.92 7.18 1.23
C GLU A 193 -6.45 7.56 -0.18
N LEU A 194 -5.18 7.93 -0.35
CA LEU A 194 -4.62 8.26 -1.64
C LEU A 194 -4.64 7.04 -2.58
N ALA A 195 -4.36 5.84 -2.08
CA ALA A 195 -4.44 4.61 -2.87
C ALA A 195 -5.86 4.37 -3.41
N GLU A 196 -6.89 4.59 -2.58
CA GLU A 196 -8.29 4.51 -3.01
C GLU A 196 -8.66 5.61 -4.02
N ALA A 197 -8.13 6.82 -3.86
CA ALA A 197 -8.34 7.94 -4.77
C ALA A 197 -7.68 7.77 -6.16
N VAL A 198 -6.71 6.86 -6.26
CA VAL A 198 -6.10 6.48 -7.57
C VAL A 198 -6.64 5.14 -8.11
N GLY A 199 -7.73 4.62 -7.53
CA GLY A 199 -8.43 3.44 -8.03
C GLY A 199 -7.93 2.10 -7.49
N VAL A 200 -7.04 2.09 -6.49
CA VAL A 200 -6.57 0.87 -5.81
C VAL A 200 -7.54 0.49 -4.69
N SER A 201 -8.13 -0.70 -4.76
CA SER A 201 -8.98 -1.20 -3.68
C SER A 201 -8.15 -1.69 -2.51
N ARG A 202 -8.13 -0.94 -1.40
CA ARG A 202 -7.46 -1.33 -0.15
C ARG A 202 -7.87 -2.74 0.30
N PHE A 203 -9.19 -2.99 0.38
CA PHE A 203 -9.72 -4.27 0.83
C PHE A 203 -9.23 -5.45 -0.02
N ALA A 204 -9.34 -5.34 -1.35
CA ALA A 204 -8.92 -6.43 -2.25
C ALA A 204 -7.40 -6.66 -2.23
N THR A 205 -6.60 -5.60 -2.08
CA THR A 205 -5.13 -5.68 -1.99
C THR A 205 -4.70 -6.38 -0.70
N LEU A 206 -5.31 -6.02 0.44
CA LEU A 206 -5.04 -6.64 1.74
C LEU A 206 -5.53 -8.10 1.80
N LEU A 207 -6.73 -8.39 1.28
CA LEU A 207 -7.26 -9.76 1.28
C LEU A 207 -6.38 -10.72 0.47
N ARG A 208 -5.86 -10.26 -0.68
CA ARG A 208 -4.87 -11.02 -1.47
C ARG A 208 -3.58 -11.26 -0.69
N ALA A 209 -3.07 -10.24 0.01
CA ALA A 209 -1.87 -10.38 0.84
C ALA A 209 -2.07 -11.42 1.95
N PHE A 210 -3.25 -11.40 2.57
CA PHE A 210 -3.62 -12.32 3.63
C PHE A 210 -3.75 -13.75 3.12
N ALA A 211 -4.45 -13.95 1.99
CA ALA A 211 -4.68 -15.26 1.41
C ALA A 211 -3.39 -15.92 0.88
N VAL A 212 -2.57 -15.15 0.13
CA VAL A 212 -1.31 -15.66 -0.41
C VAL A 212 -0.29 -15.91 0.70
N GLY A 213 -0.18 -14.99 1.67
CA GLY A 213 0.69 -15.18 2.83
C GLY A 213 0.32 -16.42 3.64
N ALA A 214 -0.98 -16.63 3.90
CA ALA A 214 -1.49 -17.80 4.61
C ALA A 214 -1.28 -19.10 3.84
N PHE A 215 -1.42 -19.10 2.51
CA PHE A 215 -1.13 -20.27 1.68
C PHE A 215 0.31 -20.76 1.88
N PHE A 216 1.28 -19.85 1.73
CA PHE A 216 2.69 -20.21 1.92
C PHE A 216 3.02 -20.55 3.37
N ALA A 217 2.42 -19.85 4.35
CA ALA A 217 2.54 -20.23 5.75
C ALA A 217 2.04 -21.66 5.99
N GLY A 218 0.88 -22.04 5.43
CA GLY A 218 0.32 -23.36 5.55
C GLY A 218 1.19 -24.45 4.89
N VAL A 219 1.74 -24.18 3.71
CA VAL A 219 2.69 -25.10 3.05
C VAL A 219 3.93 -25.29 3.90
N LEU A 220 4.54 -24.21 4.41
CA LEU A 220 5.70 -24.31 5.31
C LEU A 220 5.36 -25.02 6.62
N GLY A 221 4.12 -24.90 7.12
CA GLY A 221 3.61 -25.66 8.24
C GLY A 221 3.58 -27.17 7.98
N ALA A 222 3.25 -27.58 6.75
CA ALA A 222 3.32 -28.99 6.34
C ALA A 222 4.78 -29.52 6.37
N PHE A 223 5.74 -28.73 5.90
CA PHE A 223 7.16 -29.09 5.99
C PHE A 223 7.64 -29.18 7.44
N TYR A 224 7.21 -28.25 8.30
CA TYR A 224 7.51 -28.31 9.73
C TYR A 224 6.96 -29.58 10.38
N ALA A 225 5.69 -29.89 10.13
CA ALA A 225 5.04 -31.09 10.67
C ALA A 225 5.76 -32.38 10.24
N SER A 226 6.16 -32.44 8.96
CA SER A 226 6.92 -33.57 8.43
C SER A 226 8.31 -33.66 9.04
N PHE A 227 9.02 -32.53 9.18
CA PHE A 227 10.36 -32.49 9.74
C PHE A 227 10.42 -32.94 11.19
N THR A 228 9.47 -32.45 12.01
CA THR A 228 9.41 -32.82 13.44
C THR A 228 8.82 -34.21 13.68
N GLY A 229 8.10 -34.77 12.69
CA GLY A 229 7.38 -36.05 12.82
C GLY A 229 6.24 -36.05 13.84
N PHE A 230 6.06 -34.95 14.56
CA PHE A 230 5.09 -34.76 15.62
C PHE A 230 4.66 -33.29 15.70
N ILE A 231 3.34 -33.04 15.84
CA ILE A 231 2.80 -31.70 16.09
C ILE A 231 1.80 -31.73 17.25
N ALA A 232 1.87 -30.71 18.08
CA ALA A 232 0.91 -30.47 19.15
C ALA A 232 0.47 -28.99 19.14
N PRO A 233 -0.71 -28.64 19.70
CA PRO A 233 -1.19 -27.26 19.72
C PRO A 233 -0.21 -26.28 20.35
N GLN A 234 0.58 -26.73 21.33
CA GLN A 234 1.61 -25.93 22.03
C GLN A 234 2.78 -25.51 21.13
N SER A 235 3.04 -26.25 20.05
CA SER A 235 4.08 -25.90 19.06
C SER A 235 3.72 -24.66 18.22
N PHE A 236 2.47 -24.21 18.28
CA PHE A 236 1.93 -23.09 17.49
C PHE A 236 1.32 -22.02 18.40
N ASP A 237 2.04 -21.68 19.44
CA ASP A 237 1.61 -20.67 20.40
C ASP A 237 1.67 -19.24 19.85
N LEU A 238 1.22 -18.28 20.64
CA LEU A 238 1.26 -16.86 20.27
C LEU A 238 2.68 -16.35 20.03
N TRP A 239 3.67 -16.90 20.76
CA TRP A 239 5.07 -16.49 20.63
C TRP A 239 5.64 -16.73 19.24
N LEU A 240 5.16 -17.74 18.54
CA LEU A 240 5.52 -17.98 17.14
C LEU A 240 5.12 -16.78 16.27
N SER A 241 3.88 -16.29 16.39
CA SER A 241 3.42 -15.11 15.64
C SER A 241 4.20 -13.84 15.99
N VAL A 242 4.51 -13.65 17.26
CA VAL A 242 5.33 -12.53 17.74
C VAL A 242 6.76 -12.63 17.20
N SER A 243 7.35 -13.81 17.17
CA SER A 243 8.69 -14.03 16.63
C SER A 243 8.77 -13.73 15.13
N ILE A 244 7.77 -14.15 14.35
CA ILE A 244 7.68 -13.84 12.92
C ILE A 244 7.56 -12.32 12.70
N LEU A 245 6.67 -11.65 13.44
CA LEU A 245 6.50 -10.21 13.40
C LEU A 245 7.82 -9.49 13.71
N THR A 246 8.48 -9.89 14.81
CA THR A 246 9.77 -9.33 15.24
C THR A 246 10.84 -9.53 14.17
N ALA A 247 10.91 -10.71 13.55
CA ALA A 247 11.86 -11.00 12.49
C ALA A 247 11.71 -10.01 11.32
N VAL A 248 10.49 -9.76 10.86
CA VAL A 248 10.27 -8.83 9.74
C VAL A 248 10.56 -7.38 10.12
N ILE A 249 10.22 -6.96 11.36
CA ILE A 249 10.50 -5.59 11.83
C ILE A 249 12.00 -5.36 11.97
N VAL A 250 12.72 -6.26 12.64
CA VAL A 250 14.18 -6.21 12.84
C VAL A 250 14.92 -6.22 11.50
N GLY A 251 14.47 -7.07 10.58
CA GLY A 251 15.05 -7.14 9.25
C GLY A 251 14.75 -5.93 8.36
N GLY A 252 13.63 -5.22 8.61
CA GLY A 252 13.20 -4.04 7.85
C GLY A 252 12.07 -4.33 6.89
N VAL A 253 10.85 -3.88 7.24
CA VAL A 253 9.60 -4.15 6.52
C VAL A 253 9.64 -3.68 5.06
N ARG A 254 10.25 -2.53 4.79
CA ARG A 254 10.26 -1.89 3.47
C ARG A 254 11.11 -2.61 2.43
N HIS A 255 12.18 -3.27 2.87
CA HIS A 255 13.11 -3.95 1.97
C HIS A 255 12.68 -5.41 1.75
N VAL A 256 12.67 -5.87 0.48
CA VAL A 256 12.22 -7.24 0.13
C VAL A 256 13.00 -8.33 0.87
N TRP A 257 14.27 -8.10 1.17
CA TRP A 257 15.13 -9.01 1.92
C TRP A 257 15.01 -8.86 3.44
N GLY A 258 14.17 -7.93 3.94
CA GLY A 258 14.06 -7.67 5.37
C GLY A 258 13.64 -8.90 6.16
N GLY A 259 12.54 -9.56 5.76
CA GLY A 259 12.09 -10.77 6.42
C GLY A 259 13.14 -11.89 6.42
N VAL A 260 13.89 -12.03 5.32
CA VAL A 260 14.97 -13.03 5.19
C VAL A 260 16.09 -12.76 6.18
N LEU A 261 16.62 -11.53 6.18
CA LEU A 261 17.75 -11.16 7.05
C LEU A 261 17.35 -11.14 8.52
N GLY A 262 16.15 -10.67 8.84
CA GLY A 262 15.67 -10.63 10.22
C GLY A 262 15.40 -12.02 10.80
N ALA A 263 14.78 -12.92 10.03
CA ALA A 263 14.54 -14.29 10.47
C ALA A 263 15.85 -15.07 10.60
N ALA A 264 16.78 -14.93 9.63
CA ALA A 264 18.12 -15.50 9.72
C ALA A 264 18.87 -14.98 10.95
N PHE A 265 18.80 -13.67 11.23
CA PHE A 265 19.43 -13.06 12.40
C PHE A 265 18.88 -13.66 13.69
N ILE A 266 17.56 -13.66 13.89
CA ILE A 266 16.93 -14.14 15.13
C ILE A 266 17.17 -15.63 15.35
N THR A 267 17.22 -16.44 14.28
CA THR A 267 17.37 -17.90 14.41
C THR A 267 18.83 -18.34 14.52
N LEU A 268 19.75 -17.72 13.75
CA LEU A 268 21.13 -18.21 13.66
C LEU A 268 22.08 -17.52 14.64
N VAL A 269 21.81 -16.29 15.07
CA VAL A 269 22.71 -15.59 16.00
C VAL A 269 22.81 -16.29 17.35
N PRO A 270 21.72 -16.74 18.01
CA PRO A 270 21.81 -17.51 19.26
C PRO A 270 22.67 -18.77 19.11
N LEU A 271 22.58 -19.46 17.96
CA LEU A 271 23.40 -20.64 17.66
C LEU A 271 24.90 -20.32 17.67
N ALA A 272 25.29 -19.20 17.09
CA ALA A 272 26.72 -18.83 16.98
C ALA A 272 27.38 -18.58 18.35
N PHE A 273 26.60 -18.19 19.37
CA PHE A 273 27.12 -17.89 20.70
C PHE A 273 27.07 -19.06 21.69
N HIS A 274 26.51 -20.22 21.31
CA HIS A 274 26.47 -21.46 22.13
C HIS A 274 26.01 -21.28 23.59
N TRP A 275 25.14 -20.31 23.84
CA TRP A 275 24.63 -20.05 25.20
C TRP A 275 23.53 -21.06 25.55
N LYS A 276 23.72 -21.75 26.68
CA LYS A 276 22.74 -22.74 27.19
C LYS A 276 21.90 -22.13 28.33
N GLY A 277 20.58 -22.24 28.23
CA GLY A 277 19.65 -21.87 29.31
C GLY A 277 19.04 -20.47 29.16
N SER A 278 18.68 -19.84 30.31
CA SER A 278 18.00 -18.52 30.34
C SER A 278 18.81 -17.37 29.71
N GLY A 279 20.11 -17.56 29.51
CA GLY A 279 20.99 -16.62 28.83
C GLY A 279 20.60 -16.37 27.36
N ASP A 280 20.07 -17.37 26.66
CA ASP A 280 19.68 -17.25 25.25
C ASP A 280 18.53 -16.26 25.07
N ALA A 281 17.54 -16.28 25.96
CA ALA A 281 16.40 -15.36 25.90
C ALA A 281 16.84 -13.90 26.19
N ILE A 282 17.72 -13.71 27.18
CA ILE A 282 18.24 -12.39 27.55
C ILE A 282 19.11 -11.84 26.41
N PHE A 283 19.98 -12.67 25.84
CA PHE A 283 20.83 -12.27 24.72
C PHE A 283 19.99 -11.95 23.47
N GLY A 284 19.03 -12.79 23.13
CA GLY A 284 18.10 -12.55 22.02
C GLY A 284 17.35 -11.22 22.19
N ALA A 285 16.81 -10.96 23.38
CA ALA A 285 16.17 -9.70 23.70
C ALA A 285 17.14 -8.50 23.57
N ALA A 286 18.37 -8.64 24.12
CA ALA A 286 19.39 -7.61 24.01
C ALA A 286 19.80 -7.34 22.54
N CYS A 287 19.98 -8.37 21.73
CA CYS A 287 20.27 -8.23 20.30
C CYS A 287 19.14 -7.51 19.55
N VAL A 288 17.88 -7.87 19.81
CA VAL A 288 16.73 -7.18 19.23
C VAL A 288 16.70 -5.71 19.62
N ILE A 289 16.92 -5.41 20.90
CA ILE A 289 16.98 -4.04 21.42
C ILE A 289 18.12 -3.26 20.74
N VAL A 290 19.33 -3.81 20.68
CA VAL A 290 20.49 -3.17 20.05
C VAL A 290 20.21 -2.90 18.57
N VAL A 291 19.67 -3.88 17.83
CA VAL A 291 19.33 -3.70 16.42
C VAL A 291 18.25 -2.63 16.23
N MET A 292 17.24 -2.59 17.08
CA MET A 292 16.20 -1.55 17.02
C MET A 292 16.73 -0.15 17.30
N PHE A 293 17.69 0.00 18.21
CA PHE A 293 18.31 1.30 18.53
C PHE A 293 19.31 1.74 17.47
N VAL A 294 20.16 0.83 16.98
CA VAL A 294 21.25 1.15 16.03
C VAL A 294 20.72 1.18 14.58
N MET A 295 19.84 0.24 14.23
CA MET A 295 19.31 0.08 12.87
C MET A 295 17.82 0.44 12.81
N ARG A 296 17.49 1.70 13.08
CA ARG A 296 16.10 2.19 13.17
C ARG A 296 15.22 1.89 11.94
N ARG A 297 15.83 1.68 10.78
CA ARG A 297 15.14 1.35 9.51
C ARG A 297 15.18 -0.15 9.18
N GLY A 298 15.77 -0.96 10.07
CA GLY A 298 15.97 -2.40 9.92
C GLY A 298 17.26 -2.76 9.18
N ILE A 299 17.76 -4.00 9.44
CA ILE A 299 19.04 -4.52 8.96
C ILE A 299 19.21 -4.38 7.44
N ALA A 300 18.20 -4.80 6.67
CA ALA A 300 18.26 -4.79 5.20
C ALA A 300 18.36 -3.36 4.62
N THR A 301 17.67 -2.41 5.23
CA THR A 301 17.63 -1.01 4.76
C THR A 301 18.96 -0.32 5.04
N GLU A 302 19.52 -0.50 6.25
CA GLU A 302 20.79 0.12 6.63
C GLU A 302 21.96 -0.51 5.85
N LEU A 303 21.97 -1.84 5.70
CA LEU A 303 22.96 -2.53 4.90
C LEU A 303 22.88 -2.10 3.42
N GLY A 304 21.69 -1.99 2.87
CA GLY A 304 21.48 -1.49 1.52
C GLY A 304 21.97 -0.05 1.34
N ALA A 305 21.72 0.83 2.31
CA ALA A 305 22.21 2.20 2.30
C ALA A 305 23.75 2.27 2.40
N LEU A 306 24.34 1.43 3.25
CA LEU A 306 25.80 1.31 3.36
C LEU A 306 26.43 0.86 2.04
N ILE A 307 25.89 -0.19 1.43
CA ILE A 307 26.36 -0.71 0.14
C ILE A 307 26.20 0.37 -0.96
N ALA A 308 25.06 1.07 -1.01
CA ALA A 308 24.83 2.14 -1.98
C ALA A 308 25.83 3.29 -1.81
N ARG A 309 26.18 3.66 -0.56
CA ARG A 309 27.21 4.67 -0.27
C ARG A 309 28.60 4.21 -0.70
N LEU A 310 28.97 2.96 -0.37
CA LEU A 310 30.28 2.38 -0.76
C LEU A 310 30.42 2.30 -2.29
N LEU A 311 29.34 2.01 -3.00
CA LEU A 311 29.31 1.93 -4.45
C LEU A 311 29.06 3.29 -5.14
N ARG A 312 28.95 4.38 -4.39
CA ARG A 312 28.64 5.74 -4.91
C ARG A 312 27.38 5.78 -5.79
N GLN A 313 26.36 5.02 -5.47
CA GLN A 313 25.11 4.89 -6.25
C GLN A 313 23.94 5.67 -5.65
N VAL A 314 24.20 6.75 -4.93
CA VAL A 314 23.13 7.63 -4.46
C VAL A 314 22.66 8.44 -5.68
N PRO A 315 21.39 8.39 -6.07
CA PRO A 315 20.86 9.27 -7.10
C PRO A 315 21.11 10.73 -6.67
N ALA A 316 21.84 11.48 -7.48
CA ALA A 316 21.99 12.91 -7.26
C ALA A 316 20.61 13.57 -7.48
N MET A 317 20.25 14.52 -6.62
CA MET A 317 19.16 15.44 -6.92
C MET A 317 19.54 16.20 -8.18
N PRO A 318 18.62 16.40 -9.15
CA PRO A 318 18.89 17.26 -10.28
C PRO A 318 19.37 18.64 -9.80
N GLU A 319 20.36 19.23 -10.51
CA GLU A 319 20.95 20.53 -10.14
C GLU A 319 19.91 21.67 -10.19
N HIS A 320 18.89 21.53 -11.04
CA HIS A 320 17.81 22.49 -11.17
C HIS A 320 16.68 22.15 -10.20
N THR A 321 16.76 22.70 -8.98
CA THR A 321 15.66 22.61 -7.99
C THR A 321 14.50 23.57 -8.28
N HIS A 322 14.63 24.42 -9.29
CA HIS A 322 13.56 25.33 -9.70
C HIS A 322 12.58 24.58 -10.61
N LEU A 323 11.28 24.72 -10.32
CA LEU A 323 10.23 24.34 -11.26
C LEU A 323 10.48 25.11 -12.56
N LEU A 324 10.42 24.43 -13.70
CA LEU A 324 10.64 25.04 -15.00
C LEU A 324 9.80 26.31 -15.14
N ASP A 325 10.39 27.36 -15.67
CA ASP A 325 9.64 28.59 -15.95
C ASP A 325 8.44 28.26 -16.82
N ALA A 326 7.27 28.53 -16.27
CA ALA A 326 6.04 28.42 -17.02
C ALA A 326 6.05 29.52 -18.06
N GLY A 327 6.10 29.16 -19.33
CA GLY A 327 5.99 30.13 -20.41
C GLY A 327 4.77 31.03 -20.17
N ASP A 328 4.96 32.30 -20.48
CA ASP A 328 3.95 33.36 -20.34
C ASP A 328 2.88 33.21 -21.45
N ASP A 329 2.15 32.08 -21.41
CA ASP A 329 0.99 31.87 -22.26
C ASP A 329 -0.13 32.77 -21.74
N ALA A 330 -0.29 33.94 -22.35
CA ALA A 330 -1.39 34.86 -22.12
C ALA A 330 -2.73 34.10 -22.35
N VAL A 331 -3.44 33.83 -21.27
CA VAL A 331 -4.73 33.15 -21.35
C VAL A 331 -5.81 34.20 -21.56
N GLU A 332 -6.50 34.13 -22.71
CA GLU A 332 -7.76 34.83 -22.91
C GLU A 332 -8.77 34.50 -21.81
N ALA A 333 -9.36 35.53 -21.23
CA ALA A 333 -10.48 35.38 -20.31
C ALA A 333 -11.62 34.62 -21.05
N ARG A 334 -11.95 33.43 -20.57
CA ARG A 334 -13.03 32.64 -21.16
C ARG A 334 -14.38 33.18 -20.71
N ASP A 335 -15.33 33.26 -21.62
CA ASP A 335 -16.71 33.64 -21.32
C ASP A 335 -17.41 32.47 -20.59
N PRO A 336 -17.84 32.63 -19.33
CA PRO A 336 -18.59 31.59 -18.60
C PRO A 336 -19.84 31.11 -19.35
N ALA A 337 -20.48 31.95 -20.16
CA ALA A 337 -21.62 31.58 -20.98
C ALA A 337 -21.28 30.51 -22.03
N ALA A 338 -20.02 30.43 -22.47
CA ALA A 338 -19.59 29.41 -23.42
C ALA A 338 -19.63 27.98 -22.85
N PHE A 339 -19.60 27.82 -21.53
CA PHE A 339 -19.67 26.50 -20.90
C PHE A 339 -21.11 26.00 -20.73
N ALA A 340 -22.09 26.89 -20.56
CA ALA A 340 -23.51 26.52 -20.42
C ALA A 340 -24.06 25.69 -21.61
N ALA A 341 -23.43 25.83 -22.79
CA ALA A 341 -23.80 25.07 -23.98
C ALA A 341 -23.11 23.68 -24.05
N ARG A 342 -22.11 23.41 -23.19
CA ARG A 342 -21.39 22.12 -23.15
C ARG A 342 -22.14 21.08 -22.31
N PRO A 343 -21.89 19.77 -22.53
CA PRO A 343 -22.47 18.72 -21.70
C PRO A 343 -22.13 18.86 -20.22
N VAL A 344 -23.11 18.60 -19.36
CA VAL A 344 -22.87 18.47 -17.91
C VAL A 344 -22.11 17.18 -17.64
N VAL A 345 -20.92 17.30 -17.04
CA VAL A 345 -20.06 16.16 -16.71
C VAL A 345 -20.28 15.69 -15.27
N LEU A 346 -20.51 16.62 -14.34
CA LEU A 346 -20.82 16.31 -12.93
C LEU A 346 -22.11 17.07 -12.54
N ASP A 347 -23.08 16.36 -11.98
CA ASP A 347 -24.33 16.94 -11.51
C ASP A 347 -24.56 16.52 -10.06
N VAL A 348 -24.64 17.49 -9.19
CA VAL A 348 -24.82 17.34 -7.73
C VAL A 348 -26.17 17.90 -7.35
N ARG A 349 -27.09 17.04 -6.89
CA ARG A 349 -28.49 17.41 -6.59
C ARG A 349 -28.80 17.22 -5.12
N ALA A 350 -29.06 18.32 -4.44
CA ALA A 350 -29.59 18.40 -3.08
C ALA A 350 -28.87 17.43 -2.08
N ILE A 351 -27.54 17.29 -2.20
CA ILE A 351 -26.80 16.40 -1.32
C ILE A 351 -26.84 16.94 0.11
N ALA A 352 -27.08 16.02 1.06
CA ALA A 352 -27.10 16.33 2.48
C ALA A 352 -26.29 15.29 3.28
N LYS A 353 -25.63 15.75 4.36
CA LYS A 353 -24.85 14.88 5.24
C LYS A 353 -24.85 15.39 6.66
N SER A 354 -25.15 14.48 7.59
CA SER A 354 -25.06 14.73 9.03
C SER A 354 -24.07 13.78 9.68
N PHE A 355 -23.29 14.27 10.65
CA PHE A 355 -22.41 13.49 11.49
C PHE A 355 -22.82 13.69 12.95
N GLY A 356 -23.39 12.67 13.58
CA GLY A 356 -24.03 12.81 14.89
C GLY A 356 -25.13 13.87 14.84
N GLY A 357 -25.04 14.92 15.66
CA GLY A 357 -26.02 16.03 15.68
C GLY A 357 -25.72 17.19 14.71
N ILE A 358 -24.57 17.14 13.98
CA ILE A 358 -24.13 18.27 13.14
C ILE A 358 -24.51 18.00 11.69
N ARG A 359 -25.34 18.90 11.10
CA ARG A 359 -25.63 18.89 9.66
C ARG A 359 -24.53 19.63 8.92
N ALA A 360 -23.55 18.85 8.40
CA ALA A 360 -22.36 19.39 7.71
C ALA A 360 -22.66 19.88 6.29
N VAL A 361 -23.62 19.26 5.59
CA VAL A 361 -24.09 19.64 4.25
C VAL A 361 -25.64 19.57 4.26
N ARG A 362 -26.30 20.58 3.69
CA ARG A 362 -27.75 20.81 3.82
C ARG A 362 -28.40 21.05 2.47
N GLY A 363 -28.36 20.09 1.57
CA GLY A 363 -29.01 20.19 0.27
C GLY A 363 -28.22 20.99 -0.77
N VAL A 364 -26.88 20.84 -0.77
CA VAL A 364 -26.03 21.49 -1.75
C VAL A 364 -26.30 20.93 -3.14
N SER A 365 -26.47 21.83 -4.12
CA SER A 365 -26.67 21.52 -5.53
C SER A 365 -25.78 22.41 -6.37
N PHE A 366 -25.13 21.83 -7.38
CA PHE A 366 -24.43 22.52 -8.47
C PHE A 366 -24.17 21.54 -9.60
N ASP A 367 -23.95 22.04 -10.79
CA ASP A 367 -23.51 21.30 -11.96
C ASP A 367 -22.12 21.74 -12.40
N LEU A 368 -21.46 20.94 -13.24
CA LEU A 368 -20.16 21.24 -13.83
C LEU A 368 -20.15 20.78 -15.27
N HIS A 369 -19.77 21.66 -16.18
CA HIS A 369 -19.68 21.40 -17.61
C HIS A 369 -18.29 20.92 -18.04
N GLU A 370 -18.17 20.25 -19.19
CA GLU A 370 -16.88 19.80 -19.74
C GLU A 370 -15.92 20.96 -19.94
N GLY A 371 -14.68 20.84 -19.39
CA GLY A 371 -13.62 21.85 -19.46
C GLY A 371 -13.85 23.09 -18.59
N GLU A 372 -14.94 23.16 -17.80
CA GLU A 372 -15.21 24.24 -16.86
C GLU A 372 -14.34 24.10 -15.60
N THR A 373 -13.97 25.23 -14.99
CA THR A 373 -13.39 25.28 -13.64
C THR A 373 -14.36 25.93 -12.66
N LEU A 374 -14.85 25.13 -11.71
CA LEU A 374 -15.73 25.58 -10.63
C LEU A 374 -14.93 25.77 -9.34
N GLY A 375 -14.99 26.99 -8.79
CA GLY A 375 -14.46 27.30 -7.46
C GLY A 375 -15.49 26.98 -6.37
N LEU A 376 -15.12 26.20 -5.35
CA LEU A 376 -15.96 25.98 -4.16
C LEU A 376 -15.35 26.74 -2.98
N ILE A 377 -15.98 27.85 -2.58
CA ILE A 377 -15.45 28.75 -1.56
C ILE A 377 -16.34 28.79 -0.31
N GLY A 378 -15.84 29.36 0.77
CA GLY A 378 -16.56 29.56 2.02
C GLY A 378 -15.64 29.53 3.24
N PRO A 379 -16.08 29.97 4.41
CA PRO A 379 -15.31 29.95 5.64
C PRO A 379 -15.00 28.51 6.11
N ASN A 380 -14.14 28.39 7.12
CA ASN A 380 -13.87 27.11 7.74
C ASN A 380 -15.15 26.55 8.37
N GLY A 381 -15.41 25.25 8.18
CA GLY A 381 -16.64 24.60 8.66
C GLY A 381 -17.87 24.81 7.77
N SER A 382 -17.77 25.48 6.61
CA SER A 382 -18.91 25.69 5.70
C SER A 382 -19.37 24.43 4.95
N GLY A 383 -18.68 23.30 5.06
CA GLY A 383 -19.05 22.05 4.41
C GLY A 383 -18.27 21.69 3.15
N LYS A 384 -17.30 22.50 2.68
CA LYS A 384 -16.52 22.27 1.45
C LYS A 384 -15.87 20.88 1.38
N THR A 385 -15.04 20.54 2.36
CA THR A 385 -14.36 19.24 2.44
C THR A 385 -15.34 18.08 2.55
N THR A 386 -16.48 18.29 3.25
CA THR A 386 -17.55 17.28 3.31
C THR A 386 -18.19 17.09 1.94
N THR A 387 -18.47 18.17 1.21
CA THR A 387 -18.97 18.10 -0.17
C THR A 387 -18.00 17.35 -1.08
N PHE A 388 -16.70 17.64 -0.99
CA PHE A 388 -15.67 16.87 -1.72
C PHE A 388 -15.66 15.39 -1.35
N ASN A 389 -15.82 15.05 -0.06
CA ASN A 389 -15.91 13.67 0.39
C ASN A 389 -17.13 12.95 -0.19
N LEU A 390 -18.25 13.66 -0.32
CA LEU A 390 -19.49 13.11 -0.90
C LEU A 390 -19.34 12.85 -2.40
N ILE A 391 -18.84 13.81 -3.18
CA ILE A 391 -18.68 13.66 -4.63
C ILE A 391 -17.59 12.66 -5.02
N SER A 392 -16.55 12.50 -4.19
CA SER A 392 -15.43 11.56 -4.42
C SER A 392 -15.61 10.18 -3.79
N GLY A 393 -16.77 9.91 -3.15
CA GLY A 393 -17.12 8.61 -2.60
C GLY A 393 -16.47 8.25 -1.26
N PHE A 394 -15.74 9.20 -0.61
CA PHE A 394 -15.18 9.02 0.74
C PHE A 394 -16.25 9.11 1.84
N ALA A 395 -17.38 9.74 1.55
CA ALA A 395 -18.57 9.68 2.35
C ALA A 395 -19.79 9.44 1.46
N ARG A 396 -20.85 8.86 2.01
CA ARG A 396 -22.12 8.69 1.30
C ARG A 396 -23.08 9.80 1.72
N PRO A 397 -23.80 10.43 0.79
CA PRO A 397 -24.86 11.36 1.15
C PRO A 397 -25.98 10.63 1.90
N ASP A 398 -26.61 11.31 2.85
CA ASP A 398 -27.81 10.82 3.53
C ASP A 398 -29.05 11.06 2.66
N HIS A 399 -29.03 12.13 1.85
CA HIS A 399 -30.04 12.50 0.87
C HIS A 399 -29.37 13.14 -0.34
N GLY A 400 -30.07 13.17 -1.46
CA GLY A 400 -29.60 13.73 -2.71
C GLY A 400 -28.80 12.74 -3.55
N GLU A 401 -28.31 13.20 -4.67
CA GLU A 401 -27.63 12.35 -5.65
C GLU A 401 -26.44 13.08 -6.29
N VAL A 402 -25.41 12.29 -6.63
CA VAL A 402 -24.27 12.72 -7.44
C VAL A 402 -24.22 11.86 -8.67
N THR A 403 -24.26 12.48 -9.85
CA THR A 403 -24.11 11.78 -11.13
C THR A 403 -22.89 12.29 -11.88
N LEU A 404 -22.17 11.38 -12.52
CA LEU A 404 -21.03 11.66 -13.38
C LEU A 404 -21.32 11.14 -14.78
N ARG A 405 -21.34 12.04 -15.77
CA ARG A 405 -21.73 11.71 -17.16
C ARG A 405 -23.08 10.96 -17.24
N GLY A 406 -24.04 11.32 -16.38
CA GLY A 406 -25.36 10.69 -16.30
C GLY A 406 -25.43 9.37 -15.51
N GLU A 407 -24.29 8.84 -15.01
CA GLU A 407 -24.27 7.66 -14.16
C GLU A 407 -24.19 8.04 -12.67
N SER A 408 -25.04 7.43 -11.83
CA SER A 408 -25.04 7.70 -10.39
C SER A 408 -23.82 7.11 -9.70
N ILE A 409 -23.05 7.96 -9.00
CA ILE A 409 -21.87 7.56 -8.24
C ILE A 409 -22.05 7.68 -6.72
N SER A 410 -23.23 8.08 -6.23
CA SER A 410 -23.51 8.36 -4.81
C SER A 410 -23.21 7.19 -3.86
N ALA A 411 -23.36 5.94 -4.32
CA ALA A 411 -23.08 4.74 -3.53
C ALA A 411 -21.72 4.11 -3.83
N ALA A 412 -20.96 4.67 -4.79
CA ALA A 412 -19.69 4.11 -5.22
C ALA A 412 -18.59 4.39 -4.17
N SER A 413 -17.68 3.42 -4.00
CA SER A 413 -16.47 3.62 -3.19
C SER A 413 -15.44 4.46 -3.96
N PRO A 414 -14.48 5.15 -3.29
CA PRO A 414 -13.54 6.06 -3.95
C PRO A 414 -12.82 5.43 -5.13
N HIS A 415 -12.31 4.21 -4.98
CA HIS A 415 -11.62 3.49 -6.07
C HIS A 415 -12.52 3.16 -7.28
N ARG A 416 -13.85 3.14 -7.11
CA ARG A 416 -14.80 3.02 -8.22
C ARG A 416 -15.10 4.37 -8.84
N VAL A 417 -15.28 5.41 -8.03
CA VAL A 417 -15.49 6.78 -8.49
C VAL A 417 -14.39 7.22 -9.46
N VAL A 418 -13.12 6.93 -9.13
CA VAL A 418 -11.99 7.21 -10.04
C VAL A 418 -12.13 6.48 -11.38
N ARG A 419 -12.63 5.24 -11.38
CA ARG A 419 -12.84 4.47 -12.63
C ARG A 419 -13.99 5.01 -13.50
N HIS A 420 -14.95 5.73 -12.89
CA HIS A 420 -15.96 6.47 -13.64
C HIS A 420 -15.41 7.80 -14.20
N GLY A 421 -14.21 8.23 -13.77
CA GLY A 421 -13.53 9.39 -14.32
C GLY A 421 -13.50 10.63 -13.41
N LEU A 422 -13.78 10.50 -12.11
CA LEU A 422 -13.59 11.58 -11.14
C LEU A 422 -12.39 11.29 -10.26
N ALA A 423 -11.32 12.08 -10.41
CA ALA A 423 -10.14 12.03 -9.57
C ALA A 423 -10.14 13.14 -8.52
N ARG A 424 -9.45 12.89 -7.40
CA ARG A 424 -9.26 13.88 -6.34
C ARG A 424 -7.81 13.97 -5.92
N SER A 425 -7.28 15.19 -5.82
CA SER A 425 -6.06 15.47 -5.04
C SER A 425 -6.41 15.71 -3.58
N PHE A 426 -5.50 15.37 -2.66
CA PHE A 426 -5.69 15.60 -1.23
C PHE A 426 -4.98 16.85 -0.75
N GLN A 427 -5.49 17.44 0.35
CA GLN A 427 -4.81 18.48 1.11
C GLN A 427 -3.37 18.05 1.47
N ALA A 428 -2.47 19.01 1.53
CA ALA A 428 -1.09 18.84 1.99
C ALA A 428 -0.30 17.74 1.29
N SER A 429 0.16 17.97 0.04
CA SER A 429 1.21 17.19 -0.63
C SER A 429 1.13 15.66 -0.43
N ALA A 430 -0.08 15.09 -0.48
CA ALA A 430 -0.29 13.67 -0.35
C ALA A 430 0.35 12.93 -1.52
N VAL A 431 1.50 12.32 -1.26
CA VAL A 431 2.26 11.49 -2.20
C VAL A 431 2.64 10.19 -1.50
N PHE A 432 2.90 9.16 -2.27
CA PHE A 432 3.47 7.92 -1.74
C PHE A 432 4.98 8.13 -1.53
N GLY A 433 5.36 8.65 -0.37
CA GLY A 433 6.70 9.20 -0.10
C GLY A 433 7.86 8.26 -0.38
N HIS A 434 7.68 6.95 -0.12
CA HIS A 434 8.72 5.94 -0.33
C HIS A 434 8.85 5.47 -1.77
N LEU A 435 7.82 5.73 -2.58
CA LEU A 435 7.85 5.44 -4.01
C LEU A 435 8.61 6.55 -4.73
N THR A 436 9.21 6.22 -5.86
CA THR A 436 9.78 7.23 -6.75
C THR A 436 8.67 8.08 -7.36
N VAL A 437 9.01 9.24 -7.88
CA VAL A 437 8.09 10.12 -8.62
C VAL A 437 7.40 9.35 -9.74
N PHE A 438 8.16 8.56 -10.50
CA PHE A 438 7.61 7.72 -11.56
C PHE A 438 6.64 6.64 -11.03
N GLU A 439 6.99 5.95 -9.93
CA GLU A 439 6.13 4.91 -9.34
C GLU A 439 4.82 5.48 -8.77
N ASN A 440 4.84 6.71 -8.23
CA ASN A 440 3.65 7.44 -7.81
C ASN A 440 2.65 7.61 -8.97
N VAL A 441 3.11 8.13 -10.10
CA VAL A 441 2.27 8.37 -11.29
C VAL A 441 1.86 7.04 -11.93
N LEU A 442 2.76 6.07 -12.02
CA LEU A 442 2.45 4.75 -12.57
C LEU A 442 1.38 4.00 -11.76
N LEU A 443 1.37 4.13 -10.43
CA LEU A 443 0.33 3.55 -9.58
C LEU A 443 -1.05 4.11 -9.94
N ALA A 444 -1.16 5.41 -10.17
CA ALA A 444 -2.40 6.06 -10.58
C ALA A 444 -2.87 5.61 -11.98
N VAL A 445 -1.95 5.58 -12.96
CA VAL A 445 -2.25 5.06 -14.32
C VAL A 445 -2.81 3.64 -14.28
N ARG A 446 -2.28 2.80 -13.40
CA ARG A 446 -2.65 1.38 -13.31
C ARG A 446 -3.85 1.12 -12.40
N GLY A 447 -4.01 1.90 -11.35
CA GLY A 447 -5.10 1.78 -10.38
C GLY A 447 -6.46 2.11 -10.98
N SER A 448 -6.52 3.15 -11.82
CA SER A 448 -7.76 3.61 -12.48
C SER A 448 -8.33 2.62 -13.51
N ARG A 449 -7.52 1.67 -14.00
CA ARG A 449 -7.95 0.72 -15.05
C ARG A 449 -8.34 -0.64 -14.49
N PRO A 450 -9.39 -1.28 -15.00
CA PRO A 450 -9.74 -2.64 -14.63
C PRO A 450 -8.67 -3.62 -15.17
N VAL A 451 -8.02 -4.35 -14.29
CA VAL A 451 -7.03 -5.39 -14.64
C VAL A 451 -7.35 -6.65 -13.86
N ASN A 452 -7.22 -7.80 -14.51
CA ASN A 452 -7.39 -9.10 -13.86
C ASN A 452 -6.50 -9.20 -12.60
N PRO A 453 -7.05 -9.60 -11.44
CA PRO A 453 -6.32 -9.70 -10.18
C PRO A 453 -5.03 -10.56 -10.27
N VAL A 454 -5.08 -11.67 -10.99
CA VAL A 454 -3.91 -12.55 -11.20
C VAL A 454 -2.85 -11.86 -12.06
N ALA A 455 -3.27 -11.16 -13.12
CA ALA A 455 -2.34 -10.42 -13.96
C ALA A 455 -1.62 -9.31 -13.17
N ARG A 456 -2.30 -8.65 -12.23
CA ARG A 456 -1.67 -7.65 -11.33
C ARG A 456 -0.52 -8.23 -10.52
N MET A 457 -0.63 -9.49 -10.09
CA MET A 457 0.40 -10.18 -9.31
C MET A 457 1.62 -10.59 -10.14
N LEU A 458 1.44 -10.83 -11.43
CA LEU A 458 2.49 -11.37 -12.30
C LEU A 458 3.15 -10.33 -13.21
N VAL A 459 2.50 -9.18 -13.45
CA VAL A 459 3.04 -8.13 -14.34
C VAL A 459 4.08 -7.29 -13.60
N PRO A 460 5.34 -7.27 -14.06
CA PRO A 460 6.37 -6.45 -13.44
C PRO A 460 6.07 -4.95 -13.58
N VAL A 461 6.36 -4.17 -12.53
CA VAL A 461 6.20 -2.70 -12.51
C VAL A 461 6.95 -2.04 -13.67
N ARG A 462 8.19 -2.48 -13.93
CA ARG A 462 9.07 -1.90 -14.96
C ARG A 462 8.82 -2.41 -16.38
N ARG A 463 7.73 -3.12 -16.63
CA ARG A 463 7.41 -3.55 -17.99
C ARG A 463 7.09 -2.33 -18.86
N ARG A 464 7.92 -2.06 -19.86
CA ARG A 464 7.69 -0.99 -20.84
C ARG A 464 6.40 -1.26 -21.61
N GLY A 465 5.63 -0.20 -21.88
CA GLY A 465 4.36 -0.28 -22.60
C GLY A 465 3.57 1.01 -22.50
N ALA A 466 2.36 1.03 -23.01
CA ALA A 466 1.50 2.22 -23.06
C ALA A 466 1.32 2.92 -21.69
N HIS A 467 1.28 2.14 -20.61
CA HIS A 467 1.12 2.71 -19.25
C HIS A 467 2.37 3.45 -18.76
N THR A 468 3.57 2.92 -19.05
CA THR A 468 4.82 3.60 -18.69
C THR A 468 5.03 4.85 -19.54
N ALA A 469 4.69 4.78 -20.82
CA ALA A 469 4.75 5.95 -21.71
C ALA A 469 3.75 7.04 -21.27
N HIS A 470 2.55 6.67 -20.84
CA HIS A 470 1.57 7.64 -20.32
C HIS A 470 2.07 8.27 -19.01
N ALA A 471 2.66 7.51 -18.08
CA ALA A 471 3.24 8.05 -16.85
C ALA A 471 4.39 9.03 -17.15
N GLU A 472 5.26 8.70 -18.11
CA GLU A 472 6.35 9.60 -18.56
C GLU A 472 5.80 10.87 -19.21
N ALA A 473 4.74 10.77 -20.04
CA ALA A 473 4.10 11.92 -20.66
C ALA A 473 3.49 12.87 -19.64
N VAL A 474 2.76 12.34 -18.63
CA VAL A 474 2.20 13.16 -17.54
C VAL A 474 3.31 13.85 -16.75
N LEU A 475 4.41 13.14 -16.43
CA LEU A 475 5.56 13.76 -15.74
C LEU A 475 6.24 14.85 -16.57
N ALA A 476 6.33 14.67 -17.88
CA ALA A 476 6.87 15.69 -18.79
C ALA A 476 5.96 16.93 -18.84
N GLU A 477 4.63 16.73 -18.88
CA GLU A 477 3.64 17.81 -18.92
C GLU A 477 3.69 18.70 -17.68
N VAL A 478 3.91 18.11 -16.50
CA VAL A 478 4.00 18.86 -15.23
C VAL A 478 5.44 19.28 -14.87
N GLY A 479 6.43 18.98 -15.71
CA GLY A 479 7.82 19.37 -15.48
C GLY A 479 8.57 18.51 -14.45
N LEU A 480 8.13 17.29 -14.16
CA LEU A 480 8.74 16.41 -13.16
C LEU A 480 9.49 15.20 -13.74
N LEU A 481 9.68 15.15 -15.06
CA LEU A 481 10.28 13.95 -15.70
C LEU A 481 11.73 13.72 -15.25
N GLU A 482 12.52 14.76 -15.05
CA GLU A 482 13.91 14.63 -14.57
C GLU A 482 14.00 14.06 -13.15
N PHE A 483 12.96 14.25 -12.32
CA PHE A 483 12.84 13.71 -10.97
C PHE A 483 12.27 12.28 -10.93
N ALA A 484 11.99 11.65 -12.07
CA ALA A 484 11.30 10.36 -12.17
C ALA A 484 11.89 9.26 -11.27
N ALA A 485 13.22 9.23 -11.10
CA ALA A 485 13.94 8.24 -10.28
C ALA A 485 14.11 8.65 -8.80
N VAL A 486 13.75 9.90 -8.44
CA VAL A 486 13.88 10.43 -7.08
C VAL A 486 12.72 9.92 -6.23
N GLN A 487 12.95 9.60 -4.95
CA GLN A 487 11.89 9.29 -4.00
C GLN A 487 11.04 10.53 -3.72
N ALA A 488 9.72 10.38 -3.68
CA ALA A 488 8.81 11.50 -3.48
C ALA A 488 9.04 12.25 -2.15
N ASP A 489 9.48 11.54 -1.09
CA ASP A 489 9.83 12.18 0.19
C ASP A 489 11.01 13.14 0.09
N ALA A 490 11.92 12.93 -0.87
CA ALA A 490 13.09 13.79 -1.07
C ALA A 490 12.79 15.06 -1.87
N LEU A 491 11.62 15.16 -2.50
CA LEU A 491 11.24 16.35 -3.27
C LEU A 491 11.00 17.57 -2.37
N PRO A 492 11.31 18.80 -2.85
CA PRO A 492 10.84 20.05 -2.25
C PRO A 492 9.32 20.10 -2.17
N TYR A 493 8.79 20.96 -1.29
CA TYR A 493 7.34 21.02 -1.01
C TYR A 493 6.51 21.36 -2.26
N GLY A 494 6.90 22.37 -3.04
CA GLY A 494 6.20 22.74 -4.28
C GLY A 494 6.17 21.61 -5.30
N HIS A 495 7.29 20.88 -5.46
CA HIS A 495 7.36 19.71 -6.35
C HIS A 495 6.43 18.57 -5.88
N LYS A 496 6.27 18.36 -4.57
CA LYS A 496 5.30 17.39 -4.03
C LYS A 496 3.86 17.77 -4.37
N LYS A 497 3.53 19.06 -4.34
CA LYS A 497 2.21 19.55 -4.75
C LYS A 497 1.95 19.30 -6.24
N VAL A 498 2.92 19.61 -7.09
CA VAL A 498 2.84 19.33 -8.53
C VAL A 498 2.76 17.80 -8.79
N LEU A 499 3.48 16.98 -8.01
CA LEU A 499 3.36 15.52 -8.10
C LEU A 499 1.95 15.04 -7.69
N GLY A 500 1.34 15.64 -6.68
CA GLY A 500 -0.05 15.36 -6.31
C GLY A 500 -1.04 15.64 -7.45
N LEU A 501 -0.84 16.74 -8.18
CA LEU A 501 -1.57 17.03 -9.40
C LEU A 501 -1.33 15.98 -10.49
N ALA A 502 -0.06 15.62 -10.74
CA ALA A 502 0.31 14.60 -11.71
C ALA A 502 -0.33 13.23 -11.42
N ILE A 503 -0.42 12.85 -10.14
CA ILE A 503 -1.11 11.62 -9.68
C ILE A 503 -2.58 11.66 -10.07
N GLY A 504 -3.27 12.78 -9.85
CA GLY A 504 -4.66 12.96 -10.26
C GLY A 504 -4.84 12.85 -11.79
N LEU A 505 -4.04 13.59 -12.55
CA LEU A 505 -4.07 13.61 -14.02
C LEU A 505 -3.78 12.24 -14.63
N ALA A 506 -2.87 11.47 -14.04
CA ALA A 506 -2.49 10.14 -14.51
C ALA A 506 -3.65 9.13 -14.53
N THR A 507 -4.72 9.39 -13.79
CA THR A 507 -5.94 8.56 -13.85
C THR A 507 -6.77 8.80 -15.11
N ASN A 508 -6.41 9.82 -15.91
CA ASN A 508 -7.14 10.29 -17.09
C ASN A 508 -8.60 10.66 -16.76
N PRO A 509 -8.79 11.64 -15.83
CA PRO A 509 -10.11 11.96 -15.32
C PRO A 509 -10.88 12.87 -16.29
N SER A 510 -12.22 12.80 -16.25
CA SER A 510 -13.11 13.83 -16.83
C SER A 510 -13.33 14.99 -15.86
N VAL A 511 -13.28 14.70 -14.55
CA VAL A 511 -13.37 15.70 -13.48
C VAL A 511 -12.21 15.52 -12.52
N LEU A 512 -11.49 16.60 -12.23
CA LEU A 512 -10.40 16.62 -11.26
C LEU A 512 -10.75 17.59 -10.11
N CYS A 513 -10.89 17.03 -8.92
CA CYS A 513 -11.14 17.77 -7.68
C CYS A 513 -9.82 18.14 -7.01
N LEU A 514 -9.56 19.43 -6.81
CA LEU A 514 -8.34 19.96 -6.18
C LEU A 514 -8.69 20.60 -4.83
N ASP A 515 -8.10 20.08 -3.75
CA ASP A 515 -8.36 20.54 -2.38
C ASP A 515 -7.17 21.38 -1.89
N GLU A 516 -7.31 22.70 -1.89
CA GLU A 516 -6.33 23.71 -1.50
C GLU A 516 -4.95 23.52 -2.17
N PRO A 517 -4.88 23.46 -3.50
CA PRO A 517 -3.63 23.15 -4.21
C PRO A 517 -2.51 24.18 -3.96
N ALA A 518 -2.83 25.47 -3.74
CA ALA A 518 -1.86 26.55 -3.55
C ALA A 518 -1.43 26.77 -2.07
N THR A 519 -2.02 26.06 -1.11
CA THR A 519 -1.72 26.25 0.32
C THR A 519 -0.27 25.89 0.63
N GLY A 520 0.48 26.81 1.29
CA GLY A 520 1.88 26.63 1.71
C GLY A 520 2.91 26.82 0.61
N MET A 521 2.51 27.25 -0.61
CA MET A 521 3.40 27.56 -1.73
C MET A 521 3.78 29.05 -1.75
N THR A 522 4.96 29.32 -2.27
CA THR A 522 5.41 30.68 -2.60
C THR A 522 4.68 31.20 -3.84
N ASP A 523 4.68 32.51 -4.07
CA ASP A 523 3.98 33.10 -5.23
C ASP A 523 4.55 32.60 -6.56
N VAL A 524 5.87 32.32 -6.64
CA VAL A 524 6.51 31.70 -7.82
C VAL A 524 5.99 30.28 -8.06
N GLU A 525 5.90 29.47 -7.01
CA GLU A 525 5.37 28.10 -7.11
C GLU A 525 3.88 28.09 -7.50
N ILE A 526 3.12 29.08 -7.02
CA ILE A 526 1.70 29.25 -7.38
C ILE A 526 1.56 29.62 -8.85
N ALA A 527 2.36 30.56 -9.34
CA ALA A 527 2.36 30.94 -10.75
C ALA A 527 2.67 29.73 -11.64
N HIS A 528 3.65 28.90 -11.24
CA HIS A 528 3.94 27.65 -11.93
C HIS A 528 2.76 26.66 -11.88
N LEU A 529 2.18 26.42 -10.71
CA LEU A 529 1.01 25.53 -10.56
C LEU A 529 -0.15 26.00 -11.44
N THR A 530 -0.44 27.30 -11.44
CA THR A 530 -1.50 27.92 -12.25
C THR A 530 -1.26 27.70 -13.75
N SER A 531 -0.02 27.87 -14.21
CA SER A 531 0.33 27.63 -15.62
C SER A 531 0.20 26.15 -16.01
N VAL A 532 0.59 25.22 -15.13
CA VAL A 532 0.38 23.77 -15.34
C VAL A 532 -1.12 23.46 -15.46
N LEU A 533 -1.95 23.99 -14.56
CA LEU A 533 -3.40 23.79 -14.58
C LEU A 533 -4.03 24.35 -15.87
N ARG A 534 -3.55 25.50 -16.36
CA ARG A 534 -4.02 26.07 -17.63
C ARG A 534 -3.67 25.19 -18.82
N ARG A 535 -2.43 24.69 -18.89
CA ARG A 535 -2.02 23.74 -19.96
C ARG A 535 -2.85 22.47 -19.93
N VAL A 536 -3.07 21.89 -18.76
CA VAL A 536 -3.89 20.70 -18.59
C VAL A 536 -5.31 20.92 -19.10
N ARG A 537 -5.95 22.06 -18.75
CA ARG A 537 -7.27 22.43 -19.28
C ARG A 537 -7.28 22.57 -20.81
N ALA A 538 -6.23 23.16 -21.37
CA ALA A 538 -6.15 23.36 -22.82
C ALA A 538 -5.98 22.02 -23.57
N ASN A 539 -5.23 21.07 -22.99
CA ASN A 539 -4.85 19.84 -23.66
C ASN A 539 -5.83 18.68 -23.48
N HIS A 540 -6.62 18.67 -22.38
CA HIS A 540 -7.34 17.45 -21.95
C HIS A 540 -8.85 17.62 -21.78
N ASP A 541 -9.44 18.79 -22.01
CA ASP A 541 -10.88 19.09 -21.75
C ASP A 541 -11.35 18.65 -20.35
N VAL A 542 -10.44 18.57 -19.37
CA VAL A 542 -10.74 18.17 -17.99
C VAL A 542 -11.48 19.29 -17.28
N ALA A 543 -12.62 18.97 -16.69
CA ALA A 543 -13.32 19.88 -15.81
C ALA A 543 -12.69 19.87 -14.41
N LEU A 544 -12.59 21.04 -13.77
CA LEU A 544 -11.94 21.18 -12.47
C LEU A 544 -12.96 21.63 -11.40
N VAL A 545 -12.90 21.04 -10.21
CA VAL A 545 -13.53 21.59 -9.00
C VAL A 545 -12.41 21.93 -8.02
N ILE A 546 -12.31 23.21 -7.65
CA ILE A 546 -11.18 23.72 -6.83
C ILE A 546 -11.72 24.29 -5.52
N ILE A 547 -11.27 23.77 -4.38
CA ILE A 547 -11.38 24.45 -3.09
C ILE A 547 -10.13 25.30 -2.90
N GLU A 548 -10.30 26.60 -2.70
CA GLU A 548 -9.18 27.50 -2.42
C GLU A 548 -9.63 28.64 -1.50
N HIS A 549 -8.65 29.19 -0.76
CA HIS A 549 -8.83 30.36 0.10
C HIS A 549 -8.14 31.62 -0.45
N ARG A 550 -7.24 31.47 -1.41
CA ARG A 550 -6.55 32.59 -2.07
C ARG A 550 -7.42 33.13 -3.19
N LEU A 551 -7.98 34.32 -2.97
CA LEU A 551 -8.88 34.98 -3.93
C LEU A 551 -8.23 35.23 -5.29
N ALA A 552 -6.90 35.50 -5.32
CA ALA A 552 -6.16 35.68 -6.56
C ALA A 552 -6.20 34.43 -7.45
N VAL A 553 -5.99 33.24 -6.87
CA VAL A 553 -6.03 31.95 -7.58
C VAL A 553 -7.45 31.66 -8.09
N ILE A 554 -8.48 31.96 -7.28
CA ILE A 554 -9.87 31.77 -7.69
C ILE A 554 -10.22 32.66 -8.88
N ARG A 555 -9.87 33.95 -8.83
CA ARG A 555 -10.10 34.90 -9.95
C ARG A 555 -9.38 34.50 -11.23
N GLU A 556 -8.21 33.88 -11.10
CA GLU A 556 -7.36 33.53 -12.23
C GLU A 556 -7.75 32.20 -12.90
N LEU A 557 -8.24 31.23 -12.11
CA LEU A 557 -8.50 29.87 -12.59
C LEU A 557 -9.98 29.52 -12.76
N CYS A 558 -10.88 30.10 -11.93
CA CYS A 558 -12.27 29.68 -11.90
C CYS A 558 -13.12 30.47 -12.88
N ASP A 559 -13.89 29.75 -13.69
CA ASP A 559 -14.89 30.32 -14.60
C ASP A 559 -16.16 30.68 -13.82
N ARG A 560 -16.58 29.80 -12.90
CA ARG A 560 -17.73 29.95 -12.00
C ARG A 560 -17.36 29.60 -10.57
N VAL A 561 -18.06 30.19 -9.61
CA VAL A 561 -17.81 30.00 -8.17
C VAL A 561 -19.11 29.72 -7.45
N VAL A 562 -19.09 28.73 -6.56
CA VAL A 562 -20.16 28.42 -5.61
C VAL A 562 -19.66 28.71 -4.20
N ALA A 563 -20.38 29.60 -3.48
CA ALA A 563 -20.06 29.98 -2.10
C ALA A 563 -20.92 29.20 -1.11
N LEU A 564 -20.25 28.54 -0.14
CA LEU A 564 -20.92 27.76 0.91
C LEU A 564 -20.82 28.46 2.27
N ARG A 565 -21.95 28.44 3.03
CA ARG A 565 -22.00 28.84 4.43
C ARG A 565 -22.85 27.84 5.21
N SER A 566 -22.35 27.31 6.32
CA SER A 566 -23.06 26.38 7.21
C SER A 566 -23.74 25.20 6.50
N GLY A 567 -23.13 24.71 5.43
CA GLY A 567 -23.62 23.56 4.65
C GLY A 567 -24.60 23.90 3.54
N GLU A 568 -24.86 25.17 3.26
CA GLU A 568 -25.79 25.65 2.24
C GLU A 568 -25.06 26.51 1.20
N VAL A 569 -25.60 26.57 -0.03
CA VAL A 569 -25.15 27.48 -1.08
C VAL A 569 -25.76 28.87 -0.79
N ILE A 570 -24.90 29.90 -0.69
CA ILE A 570 -25.32 31.28 -0.46
C ILE A 570 -25.20 32.17 -1.70
N ALA A 571 -24.30 31.82 -2.62
CA ALA A 571 -24.14 32.53 -3.88
C ALA A 571 -23.54 31.61 -4.94
N GLU A 572 -23.89 31.80 -6.19
CA GLU A 572 -23.36 31.16 -7.37
C GLU A 572 -23.29 32.17 -8.54
N GLY A 573 -22.21 32.14 -9.32
CA GLY A 573 -22.00 33.06 -10.43
C GLY A 573 -20.53 33.11 -10.87
N THR A 574 -20.17 34.12 -11.64
CA THR A 574 -18.77 34.38 -11.99
C THR A 574 -17.91 34.65 -10.76
N ALA A 575 -16.60 34.41 -10.82
CA ALA A 575 -15.70 34.67 -9.70
C ALA A 575 -15.83 36.13 -9.21
N ARG A 576 -16.04 37.08 -10.12
CA ARG A 576 -16.19 38.50 -9.79
C ARG A 576 -17.48 38.77 -9.04
N GLU A 577 -18.62 38.31 -9.58
CA GLU A 577 -19.95 38.52 -8.97
C GLU A 577 -20.04 37.95 -7.56
N VAL A 578 -19.57 36.70 -7.38
CA VAL A 578 -19.63 36.00 -6.08
C VAL A 578 -18.69 36.64 -5.06
N LEU A 579 -17.48 37.03 -5.44
CA LEU A 579 -16.51 37.63 -4.51
C LEU A 579 -16.86 39.08 -4.13
N GLU A 580 -17.64 39.81 -4.95
CA GLU A 580 -18.13 41.15 -4.66
C GLU A 580 -19.50 41.13 -3.94
N SER A 581 -20.14 39.97 -3.78
CA SER A 581 -21.42 39.81 -3.09
C SER A 581 -21.32 40.18 -1.60
N PRO A 582 -22.21 41.05 -1.08
CA PRO A 582 -22.22 41.42 0.34
C PRO A 582 -22.39 40.22 1.30
N GLU A 583 -23.17 39.20 0.91
CA GLU A 583 -23.39 38.00 1.71
C GLU A 583 -22.11 37.18 1.83
N VAL A 584 -21.37 37.02 0.73
CA VAL A 584 -20.10 36.32 0.69
C VAL A 584 -19.02 37.07 1.47
N MET A 585 -18.92 38.41 1.26
CA MET A 585 -17.98 39.25 2.00
C MET A 585 -18.25 39.19 3.51
N THR A 586 -19.50 39.26 3.94
CA THR A 586 -19.87 39.13 5.36
C THR A 586 -19.52 37.76 5.92
N ALA A 587 -19.71 36.70 5.13
CA ALA A 587 -19.38 35.33 5.53
C ALA A 587 -17.88 35.11 5.68
N PHE A 588 -17.04 35.76 4.84
CA PHE A 588 -15.56 35.63 4.88
C PHE A 588 -14.90 36.52 5.92
N LEU A 589 -15.40 37.75 6.12
CA LEU A 589 -14.81 38.72 7.05
C LEU A 589 -15.28 38.51 8.51
N GLY A 590 -16.18 37.52 8.75
CA GLY A 590 -16.73 37.25 10.09
C GLY A 590 -17.40 38.50 10.64
N GLY A 591 -18.62 38.80 10.16
CA GLY A 591 -19.55 39.84 10.61
C GLY A 591 -18.99 40.87 11.61
N VAL A 592 -18.36 41.91 11.12
CA VAL A 592 -18.41 43.18 11.84
C VAL A 592 -19.74 43.78 11.47
N PRO A 593 -20.72 43.87 12.40
CA PRO A 593 -21.94 44.63 12.15
C PRO A 593 -21.53 46.08 11.90
N ALA A 594 -22.07 46.67 10.84
CA ALA A 594 -21.97 48.11 10.58
C ALA A 594 -22.58 48.91 11.72
#